data_1670d77ab1b764556379fc5ef7612e21
#
_entry.id   1670d77ab1b764556379fc5ef7612e21
#
_cell.length_a   1.000
_cell.length_b   1.000
_cell.length_c   1.000
_cell.angle_alpha   90.00
_cell.angle_beta   90.00
_cell.angle_gamma   90.00
#
_symmetry.space_group_name_H-M   'P 1'
#
loop_
_entity.id
_entity.type
_entity.pdbx_description
1 polymer ?
#
loop_
_entity_poly.entity_id
_entity_poly.type
_entity_poly.pdbx_seq_one_letter_code
_entity_poly.pdbx_strand_id
1 'polypeptide(L)'
;MLIERTACAGVLLTLDGKRILMDGVCREVKPYPATPPAIRTRLESSLPDALLLTHKHEDHYDEAFVSQYVQNAAGPVLGPADIPYTNQRDLTLGNIRILSLESRHIGKAQPLEHRSFVLRGSKCVWFLGDASPLLWKNRSDLPKPDVMLVPYAYAIGSGWDICRSLGASSVVLLHLPQQSDDPYGLWEAVTQTVAQHPGPALYIPKMGERILIPE
;
A
#
# COMPACT_ATOMS: atom_id res chain seq x y z
N MET A 1 13.92 -7.72 3.69
CA MET A 1 12.56 -7.56 3.14
C MET A 1 12.64 -6.91 1.76
N LEU A 2 11.87 -7.40 0.77
CA LEU A 2 11.86 -6.87 -0.60
C LEU A 2 10.47 -6.30 -0.93
N ILE A 3 10.43 -5.12 -1.53
CA ILE A 3 9.20 -4.44 -1.98
C ILE A 3 9.35 -4.14 -3.45
N GLU A 4 8.39 -4.56 -4.28
CA GLU A 4 8.30 -4.22 -5.69
C GLU A 4 7.04 -3.41 -5.95
N ARG A 5 7.16 -2.22 -6.56
CA ARG A 5 5.99 -1.45 -6.99
C ARG A 5 5.35 -2.09 -8.22
N THR A 6 4.11 -2.56 -8.09
CA THR A 6 3.39 -3.29 -9.17
C THR A 6 2.24 -2.50 -9.76
N ALA A 7 1.71 -1.53 -9.03
CA ALA A 7 0.56 -0.70 -9.43
C ALA A 7 0.76 0.75 -8.98
N CYS A 8 -0.19 1.62 -9.29
CA CYS A 8 -0.16 3.03 -8.87
C CYS A 8 0.03 3.14 -7.35
N ALA A 9 -0.84 2.52 -6.60
CA ALA A 9 -0.84 2.50 -5.14
C ALA A 9 -0.40 1.16 -4.54
N GLY A 10 0.01 0.19 -5.36
CA GLY A 10 0.20 -1.18 -4.95
C GLY A 10 1.61 -1.75 -5.10
N VAL A 11 1.87 -2.76 -4.29
CA VAL A 11 3.17 -3.42 -4.22
C VAL A 11 3.04 -4.94 -4.05
N LEU A 12 4.07 -5.66 -4.49
CA LEU A 12 4.36 -7.03 -4.07
C LEU A 12 5.42 -6.98 -2.97
N LEU A 13 5.02 -7.31 -1.75
CA LEU A 13 5.90 -7.44 -0.61
C LEU A 13 6.39 -8.89 -0.49
N THR A 14 7.71 -9.08 -0.32
CA THR A 14 8.28 -10.34 0.13
C THR A 14 8.83 -10.15 1.55
N LEU A 15 8.19 -10.82 2.52
CA LEU A 15 8.50 -10.79 3.94
C LEU A 15 8.50 -12.23 4.47
N ASP A 16 9.54 -12.64 5.18
CA ASP A 16 9.68 -13.97 5.80
C ASP A 16 9.36 -15.14 4.83
N GLY A 17 9.82 -15.00 3.58
CA GLY A 17 9.60 -16.01 2.53
C GLY A 17 8.19 -16.00 1.93
N LYS A 18 7.27 -15.12 2.39
CA LYS A 18 5.92 -14.97 1.86
C LYS A 18 5.81 -13.80 0.90
N ARG A 19 5.07 -14.00 -0.18
CA ARG A 19 4.76 -12.99 -1.20
C ARG A 19 3.34 -12.50 -1.00
N ILE A 20 3.17 -11.21 -0.66
CA ILE A 20 1.88 -10.61 -0.33
C ILE A 20 1.66 -9.46 -1.31
N LEU A 21 0.61 -9.55 -2.11
CA LEU A 21 0.23 -8.50 -3.06
C LEU A 21 -0.78 -7.56 -2.41
N MET A 22 -0.46 -6.28 -2.37
CA MET A 22 -1.26 -5.25 -1.71
C MET A 22 -1.65 -4.18 -2.73
N ASP A 23 -2.94 -4.05 -3.07
CA ASP A 23 -3.50 -3.19 -4.15
C ASP A 23 -2.69 -3.30 -5.46
N GLY A 24 -2.14 -4.49 -5.70
CA GLY A 24 -1.01 -4.68 -6.62
C GLY A 24 -1.37 -4.80 -8.09
N VAL A 25 -2.66 -4.81 -8.45
CA VAL A 25 -3.15 -4.75 -9.83
C VAL A 25 -4.31 -3.76 -9.91
N CYS A 26 -4.19 -2.78 -10.80
CA CYS A 26 -5.14 -1.70 -10.95
C CYS A 26 -5.41 -1.33 -12.41
N ARG A 27 -6.48 -0.57 -12.64
CA ARG A 27 -6.82 0.06 -13.91
C ARG A 27 -6.26 1.48 -13.99
N GLU A 28 -6.27 2.06 -15.17
CA GLU A 28 -5.94 3.48 -15.35
C GLU A 28 -7.06 4.37 -14.82
N VAL A 29 -6.69 5.32 -13.95
CA VAL A 29 -7.52 6.44 -13.50
C VAL A 29 -6.66 7.69 -13.59
N LYS A 30 -6.82 8.49 -14.63
CA LYS A 30 -5.94 9.67 -14.86
C LYS A 30 -5.85 10.57 -13.64
N PRO A 31 -4.63 11.02 -13.26
CA PRO A 31 -3.34 10.84 -13.93
C PRO A 31 -2.57 9.56 -13.52
N TYR A 32 -3.22 8.60 -12.89
CA TYR A 32 -2.62 7.38 -12.36
C TYR A 32 -2.63 6.24 -13.39
N PRO A 33 -1.46 5.66 -13.73
CA PRO A 33 -1.36 4.63 -14.74
C PRO A 33 -1.88 3.28 -14.24
N ALA A 34 -2.41 2.47 -15.15
CA ALA A 34 -2.70 1.05 -14.90
C ALA A 34 -1.44 0.25 -14.56
N THR A 35 -1.63 -0.92 -13.98
CA THR A 35 -0.56 -1.93 -13.86
C THR A 35 -0.07 -2.31 -15.25
N PRO A 36 1.26 -2.20 -15.54
CA PRO A 36 1.82 -2.58 -16.82
C PRO A 36 1.55 -4.04 -17.18
N PRO A 37 1.21 -4.35 -18.46
CA PRO A 37 0.86 -5.70 -18.89
C PRO A 37 1.91 -6.76 -18.52
N ALA A 38 3.20 -6.44 -18.63
CA ALA A 38 4.28 -7.39 -18.28
C ALA A 38 4.30 -7.73 -16.77
N ILE A 39 3.99 -6.76 -15.90
CA ILE A 39 3.86 -6.99 -14.45
C ILE A 39 2.62 -7.85 -14.19
N ARG A 40 1.50 -7.52 -14.79
CA ARG A 40 0.26 -8.27 -14.66
C ARG A 40 0.44 -9.73 -15.07
N THR A 41 0.97 -9.99 -16.26
CA THR A 41 1.22 -11.38 -16.75
C THR A 41 2.13 -12.15 -15.79
N ARG A 42 3.17 -11.51 -15.25
CA ARG A 42 4.05 -12.15 -14.28
C ARG A 42 3.34 -12.47 -12.95
N LEU A 43 2.48 -11.60 -12.46
CA LEU A 43 1.67 -11.85 -11.25
C LEU A 43 0.66 -12.98 -11.48
N GLU A 44 0.05 -13.04 -12.67
CA GLU A 44 -0.87 -14.12 -13.07
C GLU A 44 -0.17 -15.48 -13.23
N SER A 45 1.07 -15.49 -13.73
CA SER A 45 1.85 -16.72 -13.90
C SER A 45 2.51 -17.22 -12.62
N SER A 46 2.68 -16.35 -11.62
CA SER A 46 3.25 -16.67 -10.30
C SER A 46 2.47 -15.95 -9.22
N LEU A 47 1.36 -16.55 -8.80
CA LEU A 47 0.42 -15.96 -7.85
C LEU A 47 1.08 -15.73 -6.48
N PRO A 48 0.72 -14.65 -5.77
CA PRO A 48 1.18 -14.38 -4.40
C PRO A 48 0.54 -15.34 -3.40
N ASP A 49 1.11 -15.43 -2.20
CA ASP A 49 0.58 -16.23 -1.09
C ASP A 49 -0.69 -15.61 -0.46
N ALA A 50 -0.87 -14.30 -0.57
CA ALA A 50 -2.04 -13.58 -0.09
C ALA A 50 -2.28 -12.32 -0.91
N LEU A 51 -3.55 -11.86 -0.91
CA LEU A 51 -3.99 -10.62 -1.54
C LEU A 51 -4.62 -9.72 -0.48
N LEU A 52 -4.14 -8.48 -0.37
CA LEU A 52 -4.70 -7.45 0.51
C LEU A 52 -5.24 -6.30 -0.35
N LEU A 53 -6.48 -5.92 -0.13
CA LEU A 53 -7.18 -4.87 -0.86
C LEU A 53 -7.67 -3.80 0.11
N THR A 54 -7.31 -2.55 -0.13
CA THR A 54 -7.69 -1.47 0.79
C THR A 54 -9.08 -0.96 0.54
N HIS A 55 -9.47 -0.77 -0.72
CA HIS A 55 -10.79 -0.27 -1.12
C HIS A 55 -11.05 -0.51 -2.61
N LYS A 56 -12.25 -0.16 -3.07
CA LYS A 56 -12.76 -0.54 -4.41
C LYS A 56 -12.56 0.52 -5.50
N HIS A 57 -11.66 1.48 -5.34
CA HIS A 57 -11.32 2.37 -6.46
C HIS A 57 -10.53 1.63 -7.54
N GLU A 58 -10.74 1.97 -8.81
CA GLU A 58 -10.14 1.28 -9.95
C GLU A 58 -8.61 1.39 -10.01
N ASP A 59 -8.02 2.42 -9.41
CA ASP A 59 -6.57 2.59 -9.28
C ASP A 59 -5.95 1.78 -8.12
N HIS A 60 -6.78 1.04 -7.35
CA HIS A 60 -6.39 0.09 -6.30
C HIS A 60 -6.89 -1.34 -6.56
N TYR A 61 -7.92 -1.50 -7.37
CA TYR A 61 -8.66 -2.74 -7.52
C TYR A 61 -8.93 -3.09 -8.98
N ASP A 62 -8.66 -4.35 -9.36
CA ASP A 62 -9.06 -4.95 -10.63
C ASP A 62 -9.86 -6.23 -10.37
N GLU A 63 -11.16 -6.19 -10.64
CA GLU A 63 -12.09 -7.30 -10.38
C GLU A 63 -11.71 -8.57 -11.14
N ALA A 64 -11.23 -8.43 -12.37
CA ALA A 64 -10.85 -9.58 -13.19
C ALA A 64 -9.65 -10.31 -12.60
N PHE A 65 -8.65 -9.55 -12.11
CA PHE A 65 -7.49 -10.13 -11.45
C PHE A 65 -7.87 -10.82 -10.14
N VAL A 66 -8.71 -10.18 -9.30
CA VAL A 66 -9.16 -10.77 -8.03
C VAL A 66 -9.94 -12.06 -8.27
N SER A 67 -10.86 -12.06 -9.24
CA SER A 67 -11.63 -13.25 -9.61
C SER A 67 -10.73 -14.40 -10.10
N GLN A 68 -9.76 -14.09 -10.95
CA GLN A 68 -8.77 -15.07 -11.42
C GLN A 68 -7.89 -15.58 -10.27
N TYR A 69 -7.45 -14.72 -9.37
CA TYR A 69 -6.68 -15.11 -8.20
C TYR A 69 -7.45 -16.11 -7.32
N VAL A 70 -8.70 -15.83 -7.00
CA VAL A 70 -9.54 -16.71 -6.18
C VAL A 70 -9.77 -18.08 -6.85
N GLN A 71 -9.91 -18.11 -8.19
CA GLN A 71 -10.11 -19.35 -8.94
C GLN A 71 -8.85 -20.23 -9.00
N ASN A 72 -7.67 -19.62 -8.96
CA ASN A 72 -6.39 -20.31 -9.24
C ASN A 72 -5.45 -20.39 -8.05
N ALA A 73 -5.68 -19.61 -6.99
CA ALA A 73 -4.85 -19.57 -5.79
C ALA A 73 -5.62 -20.08 -4.58
N ALA A 74 -4.96 -20.89 -3.76
CA ALA A 74 -5.47 -21.29 -2.45
C ALA A 74 -5.19 -20.24 -1.34
N GLY A 75 -4.76 -19.02 -1.71
CA GLY A 75 -4.36 -17.97 -0.80
C GLY A 75 -5.55 -17.13 -0.31
N PRO A 76 -5.45 -16.55 0.90
CA PRO A 76 -6.48 -15.67 1.43
C PRO A 76 -6.54 -14.33 0.70
N VAL A 77 -7.75 -13.76 0.66
CA VAL A 77 -8.00 -12.38 0.21
C VAL A 77 -8.58 -11.60 1.38
N LEU A 78 -7.90 -10.53 1.80
CA LEU A 78 -8.36 -9.62 2.84
C LEU A 78 -8.75 -8.29 2.19
N GLY A 79 -9.83 -7.68 2.69
CA GLY A 79 -10.30 -6.40 2.18
C GLY A 79 -11.64 -6.00 2.78
N PRO A 80 -12.22 -4.87 2.32
CA PRO A 80 -13.54 -4.42 2.75
C PRO A 80 -14.67 -5.34 2.25
N ALA A 81 -15.83 -5.29 2.92
CA ALA A 81 -16.96 -6.19 2.65
C ALA A 81 -17.63 -5.95 1.30
N ASP A 82 -17.48 -4.77 0.71
CA ASP A 82 -18.01 -4.41 -0.59
C ASP A 82 -17.20 -4.96 -1.77
N ILE A 83 -16.05 -5.60 -1.49
CA ILE A 83 -15.25 -6.35 -2.48
C ILE A 83 -15.59 -7.84 -2.35
N PRO A 84 -16.00 -8.52 -3.45
CA PRO A 84 -16.26 -9.95 -3.42
C PRO A 84 -15.05 -10.77 -2.97
N TYR A 85 -15.32 -11.89 -2.27
CA TYR A 85 -14.33 -12.88 -1.81
C TYR A 85 -13.40 -12.40 -0.69
N THR A 86 -13.54 -11.20 -0.16
CA THR A 86 -12.67 -10.68 0.89
C THR A 86 -13.09 -11.16 2.29
N ASN A 87 -12.10 -11.19 3.19
CA ASN A 87 -12.27 -11.39 4.63
C ASN A 87 -11.71 -10.14 5.35
N GLN A 88 -12.43 -9.67 6.37
CA GLN A 88 -12.04 -8.50 7.16
C GLN A 88 -11.32 -8.86 8.46
N ARG A 89 -11.17 -10.13 8.76
CA ARG A 89 -10.55 -10.60 10.00
C ARG A 89 -9.02 -10.57 9.90
N ASP A 90 -8.39 -10.48 11.06
CA ASP A 90 -6.95 -10.72 11.18
C ASP A 90 -6.59 -12.12 10.68
N LEU A 91 -5.40 -12.22 10.10
CA LEU A 91 -4.88 -13.45 9.53
C LEU A 91 -3.45 -13.72 10.01
N THR A 92 -3.09 -14.99 10.09
CA THR A 92 -1.69 -15.42 10.22
C THR A 92 -1.27 -16.17 8.95
N LEU A 93 -0.22 -15.69 8.29
CA LEU A 93 0.35 -16.28 7.08
C LEU A 93 1.81 -16.72 7.36
N GLY A 94 1.99 -17.99 7.68
CA GLY A 94 3.28 -18.46 8.21
C GLY A 94 3.61 -17.76 9.53
N ASN A 95 4.73 -17.05 9.59
CA ASN A 95 5.16 -16.28 10.77
C ASN A 95 4.66 -14.84 10.76
N ILE A 96 3.89 -14.43 9.74
CA ILE A 96 3.42 -13.05 9.59
C ILE A 96 2.00 -12.96 10.14
N ARG A 97 1.79 -12.13 11.17
CA ARG A 97 0.46 -11.74 11.61
C ARG A 97 0.02 -10.50 10.83
N ILE A 98 -1.15 -10.56 10.21
CA ILE A 98 -1.76 -9.48 9.44
C ILE A 98 -3.00 -8.98 10.21
N LEU A 99 -2.94 -7.73 10.67
CA LEU A 99 -4.09 -7.04 11.27
C LEU A 99 -4.83 -6.28 10.18
N SER A 100 -6.14 -6.46 10.11
CA SER A 100 -7.03 -5.78 9.17
C SER A 100 -7.83 -4.71 9.92
N LEU A 101 -7.49 -3.45 9.68
CA LEU A 101 -7.99 -2.31 10.43
C LEU A 101 -8.99 -1.53 9.57
N GLU A 102 -10.16 -1.26 10.12
CA GLU A 102 -11.07 -0.29 9.53
C GLU A 102 -10.42 1.10 9.51
N SER A 103 -10.52 1.78 8.39
CA SER A 103 -9.91 3.09 8.20
C SER A 103 -10.79 3.97 7.30
N ARG A 104 -10.47 5.24 7.22
CA ARG A 104 -11.23 6.22 6.45
C ARG A 104 -10.38 6.77 5.32
N HIS A 105 -10.90 6.71 4.11
CA HIS A 105 -10.29 7.31 2.93
C HIS A 105 -10.04 8.81 3.09
N ILE A 106 -8.95 9.34 2.55
CA ILE A 106 -8.65 10.77 2.49
C ILE A 106 -9.69 11.51 1.63
N GLY A 107 -9.89 12.79 1.93
CA GLY A 107 -10.84 13.65 1.20
C GLY A 107 -12.27 13.60 1.74
N LYS A 108 -13.17 14.24 1.01
CA LYS A 108 -14.63 14.24 1.30
C LYS A 108 -15.23 12.99 0.69
N ALA A 109 -14.97 11.86 1.29
CA ALA A 109 -15.33 10.57 0.72
C ALA A 109 -16.85 10.38 0.67
N GLN A 110 -17.31 9.81 -0.44
CA GLN A 110 -18.49 8.95 -0.46
C GLN A 110 -18.29 7.82 0.58
N PRO A 111 -19.40 7.23 1.09
CA PRO A 111 -19.30 6.11 2.03
C PRO A 111 -18.66 4.89 1.32
N LEU A 112 -17.34 4.86 1.30
CA LEU A 112 -16.53 3.79 0.74
C LEU A 112 -15.90 3.05 1.90
N GLU A 113 -16.11 1.76 1.98
CA GLU A 113 -15.40 0.93 2.93
C GLU A 113 -13.93 0.93 2.61
N HIS A 114 -13.10 1.18 3.62
CA HIS A 114 -11.65 1.24 3.49
C HIS A 114 -10.97 0.48 4.61
N ARG A 115 -9.94 -0.28 4.25
CA ARG A 115 -9.11 -1.01 5.20
C ARG A 115 -7.65 -0.65 5.04
N SER A 116 -6.94 -0.67 6.16
CA SER A 116 -5.48 -0.59 6.21
C SER A 116 -4.95 -1.85 6.89
N PHE A 117 -3.70 -2.19 6.63
CA PHE A 117 -3.12 -3.44 7.11
C PHE A 117 -1.83 -3.19 7.87
N VAL A 118 -1.66 -3.91 9.00
CA VAL A 118 -0.41 -3.96 9.75
C VAL A 118 0.11 -5.39 9.73
N LEU A 119 1.26 -5.60 9.10
CA LEU A 119 1.91 -6.90 8.95
C LEU A 119 3.07 -6.99 9.94
N ARG A 120 3.06 -8.02 10.79
CA ARG A 120 4.09 -8.27 11.80
C ARG A 120 4.76 -9.61 11.51
N GLY A 121 5.95 -9.55 10.97
CA GLY A 121 6.90 -10.64 10.80
C GLY A 121 8.26 -10.27 11.40
N SER A 122 9.35 -10.57 10.70
CA SER A 122 10.69 -10.08 11.04
C SER A 122 10.80 -8.54 10.99
N LYS A 123 9.92 -7.90 10.24
CA LYS A 123 9.68 -6.44 10.19
C LYS A 123 8.21 -6.14 10.39
N CYS A 124 7.92 -4.94 10.93
CA CYS A 124 6.58 -4.40 11.03
C CYS A 124 6.30 -3.47 9.84
N VAL A 125 5.36 -3.84 9.00
CA VAL A 125 4.99 -3.08 7.79
C VAL A 125 3.56 -2.57 7.93
N TRP A 126 3.37 -1.26 7.77
CA TRP A 126 2.05 -0.65 7.68
C TRP A 126 1.73 -0.35 6.23
N PHE A 127 0.67 -0.92 5.71
CA PHE A 127 0.10 -0.60 4.40
C PHE A 127 -1.22 0.12 4.60
N LEU A 128 -1.24 1.41 4.29
CA LEU A 128 -2.35 2.27 4.68
C LEU A 128 -3.35 2.55 3.56
N GLY A 129 -3.01 2.21 2.30
CA GLY A 129 -3.82 2.61 1.14
C GLY A 129 -4.08 4.12 1.20
N ASP A 130 -5.26 4.55 0.81
CA ASP A 130 -5.65 5.95 0.84
C ASP A 130 -6.27 6.40 2.17
N ALA A 131 -5.87 5.78 3.29
CA ALA A 131 -6.34 6.19 4.60
C ALA A 131 -5.87 7.60 4.97
N SER A 132 -6.73 8.37 5.64
CA SER A 132 -6.37 9.69 6.16
C SER A 132 -5.23 9.60 7.19
N PRO A 133 -4.15 10.40 7.03
CA PRO A 133 -3.06 10.42 8.01
C PRO A 133 -3.52 10.69 9.44
N LEU A 134 -4.55 11.51 9.62
CA LEU A 134 -5.05 11.89 10.95
C LEU A 134 -5.57 10.72 11.78
N LEU A 135 -5.96 9.60 11.15
CA LEU A 135 -6.41 8.39 11.86
C LEU A 135 -5.30 7.73 12.67
N TRP A 136 -4.06 7.96 12.28
CA TRP A 136 -2.91 7.27 12.86
C TRP A 136 -2.20 8.09 13.94
N LYS A 137 -2.65 9.31 14.14
CA LYS A 137 -2.13 10.15 15.22
C LYS A 137 -2.42 9.49 16.58
N ASN A 138 -1.37 9.28 17.37
CA ASN A 138 -1.46 8.69 18.72
C ASN A 138 -1.89 7.21 18.78
N ARG A 139 -1.68 6.41 17.71
CA ARG A 139 -1.98 4.96 17.69
C ARG A 139 -0.91 4.14 18.41
N SER A 140 -0.75 4.39 19.72
CA SER A 140 0.14 3.62 20.60
C SER A 140 -0.32 2.18 20.86
N ASP A 141 -1.56 1.86 20.49
CA ASP A 141 -2.15 0.51 20.52
C ASP A 141 -1.60 -0.42 19.42
N LEU A 142 -0.97 0.16 18.39
CA LEU A 142 -0.39 -0.58 17.29
C LEU A 142 1.15 -0.70 17.44
N PRO A 143 1.74 -1.77 16.90
CA PRO A 143 3.20 -1.90 16.89
C PRO A 143 3.84 -0.80 16.05
N LYS A 144 4.97 -0.26 16.54
CA LYS A 144 5.77 0.72 15.80
C LYS A 144 6.13 0.18 14.40
N PRO A 145 5.93 0.95 13.31
CA PRO A 145 6.30 0.51 11.97
C PRO A 145 7.81 0.58 11.74
N ASP A 146 8.39 -0.46 11.17
CA ASP A 146 9.70 -0.36 10.52
C ASP A 146 9.55 0.35 9.17
N VAL A 147 8.49 0.00 8.43
CA VAL A 147 8.20 0.57 7.11
C VAL A 147 6.73 0.94 6.99
N MET A 148 6.47 2.11 6.43
CA MET A 148 5.13 2.55 6.05
C MET A 148 5.02 2.62 4.52
N LEU A 149 4.01 1.96 3.96
CA LEU A 149 3.62 2.03 2.56
C LEU A 149 2.41 2.95 2.48
N VAL A 150 2.57 4.14 1.90
CA VAL A 150 1.62 5.24 2.07
C VAL A 150 1.45 6.06 0.78
N PRO A 151 0.30 6.72 0.57
CA PRO A 151 0.11 7.63 -0.55
C PRO A 151 0.80 8.99 -0.30
N TYR A 152 0.87 9.80 -1.34
CA TYR A 152 1.52 11.12 -1.31
C TYR A 152 1.09 12.02 -0.13
N ALA A 153 -0.14 11.89 0.34
CA ALA A 153 -0.67 12.70 1.46
C ALA A 153 0.13 12.55 2.77
N TYR A 154 0.91 11.46 2.91
CA TYR A 154 1.80 11.23 4.05
C TYR A 154 3.18 11.88 3.89
N ALA A 155 3.52 12.35 2.72
CA ALA A 155 4.77 13.06 2.46
C ALA A 155 4.54 14.56 2.21
N ILE A 156 3.37 15.10 2.53
CA ILE A 156 3.00 16.51 2.40
C ILE A 156 2.49 17.02 3.75
N GLY A 157 3.02 18.14 4.20
CA GLY A 157 2.55 18.85 5.40
C GLY A 157 2.48 17.95 6.65
N SER A 158 1.36 17.99 7.36
CA SER A 158 1.16 17.24 8.61
C SER A 158 1.20 15.71 8.46
N GLY A 159 1.04 15.19 7.26
CA GLY A 159 1.17 13.76 7.00
C GLY A 159 2.59 13.25 7.27
N TRP A 160 3.60 14.02 6.89
CA TRP A 160 5.00 13.69 7.15
C TRP A 160 5.33 13.70 8.65
N ASP A 161 4.78 14.66 9.40
CA ASP A 161 4.93 14.72 10.86
C ASP A 161 4.32 13.48 11.54
N ILE A 162 3.24 12.94 11.00
CA ILE A 162 2.64 11.70 11.51
C ILE A 162 3.57 10.51 11.27
N CYS A 163 4.16 10.36 10.08
CA CYS A 163 5.16 9.31 9.83
C CYS A 163 6.34 9.40 10.82
N ARG A 164 6.81 10.61 11.08
CA ARG A 164 7.88 10.88 12.08
C ARG A 164 7.46 10.51 13.49
N SER A 165 6.26 10.92 13.91
CA SER A 165 5.75 10.68 15.27
C SER A 165 5.49 9.21 15.56
N LEU A 166 5.10 8.43 14.55
CA LEU A 166 4.95 6.98 14.64
C LEU A 166 6.30 6.25 14.70
N GLY A 167 7.38 6.97 14.41
CA GLY A 167 8.73 6.46 14.51
C GLY A 167 9.10 5.47 13.42
N ALA A 168 8.49 5.55 12.25
CA ALA A 168 8.86 4.75 11.09
C ALA A 168 10.35 4.93 10.76
N SER A 169 11.04 3.85 10.43
CA SER A 169 12.42 3.90 9.96
C SER A 169 12.48 4.25 8.46
N SER A 170 11.49 3.78 7.71
CA SER A 170 11.38 3.99 6.27
C SER A 170 9.94 4.27 5.84
N VAL A 171 9.80 5.10 4.82
CA VAL A 171 8.53 5.37 4.13
C VAL A 171 8.71 5.02 2.66
N VAL A 172 7.83 4.19 2.14
CA VAL A 172 7.71 3.92 0.70
C VAL A 172 6.49 4.67 0.21
N LEU A 173 6.72 5.68 -0.61
CA LEU A 173 5.68 6.54 -1.13
C LEU A 173 5.12 5.96 -2.41
N LEU A 174 3.82 5.79 -2.41
CA LEU A 174 3.02 5.29 -3.52
C LEU A 174 2.01 6.36 -3.95
N HIS A 175 1.18 6.03 -4.93
CA HIS A 175 0.08 6.87 -5.37
C HIS A 175 0.51 8.29 -5.80
N LEU A 176 1.67 8.38 -6.45
CA LEU A 176 2.09 9.57 -7.17
C LEU A 176 1.81 9.39 -8.66
N PRO A 177 1.34 10.44 -9.37
CA PRO A 177 1.25 10.44 -10.83
C PRO A 177 2.64 10.27 -11.44
N GLN A 178 2.71 10.05 -12.74
CA GLN A 178 3.99 10.15 -13.43
C GLN A 178 4.52 11.58 -13.31
N GLN A 179 5.82 11.74 -13.10
CA GLN A 179 6.41 13.07 -12.90
C GLN A 179 6.23 13.99 -14.13
N SER A 180 6.14 13.40 -15.32
CA SER A 180 5.85 14.12 -16.58
C SER A 180 4.37 14.51 -16.74
N ASP A 181 3.48 13.96 -15.91
CA ASP A 181 2.03 14.20 -15.93
C ASP A 181 1.52 14.39 -14.49
N ASP A 182 1.97 15.48 -13.86
CA ASP A 182 1.60 15.86 -12.48
C ASP A 182 0.78 17.16 -12.47
N PRO A 183 -0.53 17.08 -12.75
CA PRO A 183 -1.37 18.28 -12.84
C PRO A 183 -1.58 18.97 -11.49
N TYR A 184 -1.21 18.33 -10.39
CA TYR A 184 -1.44 18.82 -9.03
C TYR A 184 -0.17 19.32 -8.33
N GLY A 185 1.00 19.24 -8.95
CA GLY A 185 2.26 19.63 -8.35
C GLY A 185 2.68 18.77 -7.14
N LEU A 186 2.25 17.51 -7.09
CA LEU A 186 2.49 16.62 -5.95
C LEU A 186 3.97 16.29 -5.76
N TRP A 187 4.71 16.13 -6.86
CA TRP A 187 6.16 15.85 -6.81
C TRP A 187 6.93 17.01 -6.17
N GLU A 188 6.58 18.24 -6.52
CA GLU A 188 7.20 19.44 -5.93
C GLU A 188 6.86 19.53 -4.43
N ALA A 189 5.58 19.38 -4.08
CA ALA A 189 5.11 19.45 -2.69
C ALA A 189 5.79 18.39 -1.80
N VAL A 190 5.93 17.14 -2.28
CA VAL A 190 6.66 16.07 -1.58
C VAL A 190 8.13 16.45 -1.40
N THR A 191 8.79 16.89 -2.46
CA THR A 191 10.22 17.24 -2.43
C THR A 191 10.49 18.36 -1.44
N GLN A 192 9.68 19.42 -1.47
CA GLN A 192 9.80 20.55 -0.54
C GLN A 192 9.57 20.13 0.91
N THR A 193 8.52 19.35 1.18
CA THR A 193 8.20 18.91 2.55
C THR A 193 9.33 18.08 3.15
N VAL A 194 9.84 17.10 2.41
CA VAL A 194 10.88 16.19 2.90
C VAL A 194 12.22 16.92 3.08
N ALA A 195 12.54 17.87 2.21
CA ALA A 195 13.76 18.69 2.33
C ALA A 195 13.72 19.60 3.57
N GLN A 196 12.56 20.15 3.92
CA GLN A 196 12.39 21.05 5.07
C GLN A 196 12.25 20.30 6.41
N HIS A 197 11.79 19.06 6.39
CA HIS A 197 11.46 18.29 7.60
C HIS A 197 12.17 16.92 7.58
N PRO A 198 13.41 16.82 8.06
CA PRO A 198 14.11 15.54 8.17
C PRO A 198 13.27 14.47 8.89
N GLY A 199 13.27 13.26 8.37
CA GLY A 199 12.42 12.18 8.88
C GLY A 199 12.94 10.79 8.51
N PRO A 200 12.05 9.79 8.38
CA PRO A 200 12.41 8.45 7.94
C PRO A 200 13.04 8.43 6.54
N ALA A 201 13.77 7.38 6.22
CA ALA A 201 14.27 7.18 4.85
C ALA A 201 13.09 7.10 3.87
N LEU A 202 13.10 7.97 2.84
CA LEU A 202 12.04 8.02 1.84
C LEU A 202 12.46 7.26 0.58
N TYR A 203 11.60 6.34 0.15
CA TYR A 203 11.72 5.62 -1.11
C TYR A 203 10.53 5.96 -2.00
N ILE A 204 10.77 6.30 -3.25
CA ILE A 204 9.73 6.54 -4.28
C ILE A 204 10.02 5.62 -5.46
N PRO A 205 9.66 4.32 -5.38
CA PRO A 205 9.98 3.37 -6.43
C PRO A 205 9.23 3.67 -7.72
N LYS A 206 9.91 3.49 -8.85
CA LYS A 206 9.28 3.49 -10.17
C LYS A 206 8.44 2.22 -10.34
N MET A 207 7.52 2.24 -11.29
CA MET A 207 6.74 1.07 -11.65
C MET A 207 7.66 -0.10 -12.05
N GLY A 208 7.51 -1.25 -11.41
CA GLY A 208 8.36 -2.44 -11.58
C GLY A 208 9.68 -2.40 -10.81
N GLU A 209 10.02 -1.30 -10.17
CA GLU A 209 11.24 -1.19 -9.38
C GLU A 209 11.12 -2.01 -8.09
N ARG A 210 12.25 -2.65 -7.75
CA ARG A 210 12.41 -3.44 -6.52
C ARG A 210 13.36 -2.72 -5.58
N ILE A 211 12.91 -2.51 -4.36
CA ILE A 211 13.71 -1.94 -3.28
C ILE A 211 13.94 -2.97 -2.18
N LEU A 212 15.18 -3.07 -1.73
CA LEU A 212 15.57 -3.89 -0.58
C LEU A 212 15.61 -2.99 0.65
N ILE A 213 14.73 -3.25 1.60
CA ILE A 213 14.80 -2.58 2.91
C ILE A 213 15.75 -3.37 3.80
N PRO A 214 16.84 -2.76 4.30
CA PRO A 214 17.83 -3.44 5.13
C PRO A 214 17.23 -3.92 6.46
N GLU A 215 17.95 -4.85 7.10
CA GLU A 215 17.61 -5.39 8.42
C GLU A 215 17.72 -4.34 9.53
#